data_9cea2b3fe31c7b92d189a59c01ae84d3
#
_entry.id   9cea2b3fe31c7b92d189a59c01ae84d3
#
_cell.length_a   1.000
_cell.length_b   1.000
_cell.length_c   1.000
_cell.angle_alpha   90.00
_cell.angle_beta   90.00
_cell.angle_gamma   90.00
#
_symmetry.space_group_name_H-M   'P 1'
#
loop_
_entity.id
_entity.type
_entity.pdbx_description
1 polymer ?
#
loop_
_entity_poly.entity_id
_entity_poly.type
_entity_poly.pdbx_seq_one_letter_code
_entity_poly.pdbx_strand_id
1 'polypeptide(L)'
;LTFIFEGGVSLQNMNISGSGVKLNAKNSSFDYLAMQFRLHPRIAMSIGLLPFSNVGYSVSDTQAATDPTTGNTADYARSYTGDGGLHQLYAGVGVKVLKNLSVGVNASYFWGDINRTRVLYFPSVSGAYNYNHQSVASVSSYKLDFGAQYTFDINKKHSVTIGAIYSPKLKLGNDYSVTTQMVSNSTGTAVSTTTLKPDATRS
;
A
#
# COMPACT_ATOMS: atom_id res chain seq x y z
N LEU A 1 29.93 21.66 -1.41
CA LEU A 1 28.88 20.63 -1.66
C LEU A 1 28.46 20.07 -0.33
N THR A 2 27.18 20.21 0.01
CA THR A 2 26.59 19.53 1.18
C THR A 2 25.84 18.33 0.66
N PHE A 3 26.16 17.16 1.19
CA PHE A 3 25.50 15.90 0.91
C PHE A 3 24.91 15.36 2.20
N ILE A 4 23.66 14.96 2.17
CA ILE A 4 22.99 14.28 3.28
C ILE A 4 22.48 12.95 2.74
N PHE A 5 22.75 11.90 3.48
CA PHE A 5 22.24 10.56 3.23
C PHE A 5 21.51 10.08 4.48
N GLU A 6 20.31 9.58 4.31
CA GLU A 6 19.48 9.07 5.39
C GLU A 6 18.83 7.74 4.98
N GLY A 7 18.74 6.82 5.92
CA GLY A 7 18.04 5.55 5.75
C GLY A 7 17.35 5.14 7.04
N GLY A 8 16.17 4.59 6.92
CA GLY A 8 15.35 4.13 8.04
C GLY A 8 14.91 2.68 7.86
N VAL A 9 14.97 1.92 8.96
CA VAL A 9 14.42 0.58 9.09
C VAL A 9 13.66 0.49 10.40
N SER A 10 12.50 -0.14 10.41
CA SER A 10 11.69 -0.37 11.60
C SER A 10 11.67 -1.83 11.98
N LEU A 11 11.84 -2.10 13.26
CA LEU A 11 11.65 -3.40 13.86
C LEU A 11 10.52 -3.31 14.88
N GLN A 12 9.45 -4.05 14.64
CA GLN A 12 8.28 -4.05 15.50
C GLN A 12 8.13 -5.42 16.17
N ASN A 13 7.97 -5.41 17.49
CA ASN A 13 7.61 -6.59 18.27
C ASN A 13 6.31 -6.29 19.00
N MET A 14 5.26 -7.02 18.65
CA MET A 14 3.91 -6.79 19.17
C MET A 14 3.44 -8.01 19.94
N ASN A 15 3.04 -7.81 21.19
CA ASN A 15 2.39 -8.81 22.02
C ASN A 15 0.89 -8.52 22.08
N ILE A 16 0.10 -9.41 21.53
CA ILE A 16 -1.36 -9.31 21.54
C ILE A 16 -1.87 -10.33 22.54
N SER A 17 -2.69 -9.92 23.50
CA SER A 17 -3.33 -10.81 24.45
C SER A 17 -4.83 -10.53 24.51
N GLY A 18 -5.63 -11.57 24.39
CA GLY A 18 -7.10 -11.51 24.49
C GLY A 18 -7.71 -12.90 24.61
N SER A 19 -8.77 -13.03 25.39
CA SER A 19 -9.53 -14.29 25.55
C SER A 19 -8.67 -15.52 25.83
N GLY A 20 -7.61 -15.36 26.64
CA GLY A 20 -6.69 -16.47 26.99
C GLY A 20 -5.63 -16.82 25.95
N VAL A 21 -5.62 -16.17 24.80
CA VAL A 21 -4.62 -16.36 23.74
C VAL A 21 -3.58 -15.25 23.84
N LYS A 22 -2.30 -15.64 23.81
CA LYS A 22 -1.16 -14.72 23.69
C LYS A 22 -0.49 -14.95 22.36
N LEU A 23 -0.40 -13.92 21.55
CA LEU A 23 0.28 -13.92 20.26
C LEU A 23 1.43 -12.95 20.29
N ASN A 24 2.60 -13.38 19.82
CA ASN A 24 3.74 -12.50 19.58
C ASN A 24 3.93 -12.37 18.07
N ALA A 25 3.85 -11.16 17.55
CA ALA A 25 4.11 -10.85 16.15
C ALA A 25 5.36 -9.99 16.04
N LYS A 26 6.28 -10.40 15.19
CA LYS A 26 7.48 -9.62 14.85
C LYS A 26 7.37 -9.19 13.41
N ASN A 27 7.60 -7.92 13.17
CA ASN A 27 7.64 -7.35 11.84
C ASN A 27 8.91 -6.51 11.66
N SER A 28 9.45 -6.54 10.47
CA SER A 28 10.55 -5.67 10.05
C SER A 28 10.15 -5.00 8.75
N SER A 29 10.36 -3.71 8.67
CA SER A 29 10.08 -2.95 7.46
C SER A 29 11.23 -2.01 7.11
N PHE A 30 11.40 -1.81 5.82
CA PHE A 30 12.18 -0.72 5.26
C PHE A 30 11.30 0.53 5.28
N ASP A 31 11.80 1.64 5.86
CA ASP A 31 11.00 2.85 6.00
C ASP A 31 11.32 3.86 4.91
N TYR A 32 12.59 4.13 4.66
CA TYR A 32 13.00 5.00 3.57
C TYR A 32 14.52 4.96 3.33
N LEU A 33 14.88 5.42 2.14
CA LEU A 33 16.23 5.80 1.77
C LEU A 33 16.16 7.15 1.07
N ALA A 34 16.90 8.14 1.55
CA ALA A 34 16.86 9.48 1.00
C ALA A 34 18.28 10.07 0.87
N MET A 35 18.48 10.81 -0.18
CA MET A 35 19.72 11.54 -0.44
C MET A 35 19.38 12.97 -0.83
N GLN A 36 20.15 13.90 -0.32
CA GLN A 36 20.02 15.33 -0.65
C GLN A 36 21.39 15.90 -1.02
N PHE A 37 21.39 16.65 -2.10
CA PHE A 37 22.59 17.31 -2.65
C PHE A 37 22.35 18.80 -2.79
N ARG A 38 23.26 19.61 -2.28
CA ARG A 38 23.30 21.02 -2.63
C ARG A 38 24.25 21.20 -3.80
N LEU A 39 23.69 21.41 -5.00
CA LEU A 39 24.47 21.61 -6.23
C LEU A 39 25.02 23.02 -6.32
N HIS A 40 24.30 24.02 -5.78
CA HIS A 40 24.66 25.43 -5.77
C HIS A 40 24.06 26.07 -4.50
N PRO A 41 24.58 27.22 -4.01
CA PRO A 41 23.99 27.93 -2.87
C PRO A 41 22.47 28.22 -3.00
N ARG A 42 21.96 28.23 -4.23
CA ARG A 42 20.53 28.46 -4.54
C ARG A 42 19.79 27.23 -5.06
N ILE A 43 20.49 26.11 -5.31
CA ILE A 43 19.90 24.93 -5.95
C ILE A 43 20.20 23.71 -5.11
N ALA A 44 19.16 23.00 -4.71
CA ALA A 44 19.25 21.71 -4.04
C ALA A 44 18.42 20.67 -4.79
N MET A 45 18.85 19.42 -4.73
CA MET A 45 18.13 18.30 -5.29
C MET A 45 18.04 17.18 -4.25
N SER A 46 16.97 16.42 -4.32
CA SER A 46 16.75 15.24 -3.48
C SER A 46 16.30 14.07 -4.33
N ILE A 47 16.67 12.89 -3.91
CA ILE A 47 16.17 11.63 -4.45
C ILE A 47 15.91 10.69 -3.30
N GLY A 48 14.85 9.88 -3.36
CA GLY A 48 14.56 8.93 -2.31
C GLY A 48 13.60 7.85 -2.75
N LEU A 49 13.70 6.74 -2.02
CA LEU A 49 12.88 5.56 -2.15
C LEU A 49 12.17 5.32 -0.82
N LEU A 50 10.86 5.14 -0.85
CA LEU A 50 10.07 4.87 0.34
C LEU A 50 8.84 3.98 0.01
N PRO A 51 8.37 3.17 0.95
CA PRO A 51 7.07 2.54 0.84
C PRO A 51 5.98 3.63 0.93
N PHE A 52 5.07 3.65 -0.04
CA PHE A 52 3.94 4.58 -0.07
C PHE A 52 2.74 4.02 0.70
N SER A 53 2.52 2.72 0.57
CA SER A 53 1.50 2.00 1.32
C SER A 53 1.95 0.57 1.59
N ASN A 54 1.40 -0.04 2.63
CA ASN A 54 1.63 -1.44 2.96
C ASN A 54 0.30 -2.08 3.35
N VAL A 55 0.06 -3.28 2.86
CA VAL A 55 -1.10 -4.10 3.20
C VAL A 55 -0.57 -5.43 3.74
N GLY A 56 -0.98 -5.78 4.96
CA GLY A 56 -0.59 -7.05 5.57
C GLY A 56 -1.63 -7.44 6.62
N TYR A 57 -2.54 -8.34 6.26
CA TYR A 57 -3.50 -8.90 7.20
C TYR A 57 -3.87 -10.34 6.84
N SER A 58 -4.17 -11.14 7.85
CA SER A 58 -4.75 -12.47 7.72
C SER A 58 -5.75 -12.66 8.85
N VAL A 59 -7.01 -12.79 8.48
CA VAL A 59 -8.13 -12.97 9.42
C VAL A 59 -8.90 -14.20 9.01
N SER A 60 -9.13 -15.09 9.95
CA SER A 60 -9.92 -16.30 9.75
C SER A 60 -11.01 -16.40 10.81
N ASP A 61 -12.18 -16.83 10.39
CA ASP A 61 -13.37 -17.03 11.22
C ASP A 61 -14.04 -18.35 10.84
N THR A 62 -14.50 -19.09 11.84
CA THR A 62 -15.24 -20.34 11.65
C THR A 62 -16.64 -20.16 12.21
N GLN A 63 -17.65 -20.48 11.42
CA GLN A 63 -19.05 -20.36 11.78
C GLN A 63 -19.79 -21.65 11.39
N ALA A 64 -20.87 -21.93 12.11
CA ALA A 64 -21.80 -23.00 11.77
C ALA A 64 -22.98 -22.42 10.96
N ALA A 65 -23.32 -23.07 9.88
CA ALA A 65 -24.50 -22.73 9.08
C ALA A 65 -25.44 -23.95 9.04
N THR A 66 -26.73 -23.72 9.28
CA THR A 66 -27.76 -24.74 9.16
C THR A 66 -28.45 -24.61 7.81
N ASP A 67 -28.46 -25.68 7.06
CA ASP A 67 -29.21 -25.76 5.79
C ASP A 67 -30.73 -25.71 6.12
N PRO A 68 -31.42 -24.66 5.61
CA PRO A 68 -32.84 -24.49 5.89
C PRO A 68 -33.73 -25.60 5.30
N THR A 69 -33.21 -26.36 4.33
CA THR A 69 -33.96 -27.42 3.63
C THR A 69 -33.83 -28.78 4.35
N THR A 70 -32.62 -29.09 4.82
CA THR A 70 -32.32 -30.39 5.41
C THR A 70 -32.20 -30.35 6.92
N GLY A 71 -32.10 -29.17 7.53
CA GLY A 71 -31.86 -29.00 8.97
C GLY A 71 -30.45 -29.39 9.43
N ASN A 72 -29.58 -29.81 8.51
CA ASN A 72 -28.21 -30.20 8.83
C ASN A 72 -27.34 -28.95 9.08
N THR A 73 -26.56 -29.04 10.16
CA THR A 73 -25.57 -27.97 10.48
C THR A 73 -24.19 -28.38 9.99
N ALA A 74 -23.53 -27.50 9.29
CA ALA A 74 -22.16 -27.70 8.81
C ALA A 74 -21.29 -26.48 9.19
N ASP A 75 -20.07 -26.77 9.58
CA ASP A 75 -19.08 -25.70 9.82
C ASP A 75 -18.48 -25.21 8.50
N TYR A 76 -18.33 -23.91 8.38
CA TYR A 76 -17.58 -23.28 7.31
C TYR A 76 -16.57 -22.28 7.88
N ALA A 77 -15.42 -22.23 7.26
CA ALA A 77 -14.37 -21.28 7.60
C ALA A 77 -14.24 -20.21 6.51
N ARG A 78 -14.10 -18.99 6.93
CA ARG A 78 -13.78 -17.84 6.05
C ARG A 78 -12.39 -17.36 6.38
N SER A 79 -11.59 -17.15 5.33
CA SER A 79 -10.27 -16.54 5.47
C SER A 79 -10.18 -15.34 4.55
N TYR A 80 -9.66 -14.26 5.10
CA TYR A 80 -9.38 -13.01 4.40
C TYR A 80 -7.90 -12.70 4.56
N THR A 81 -7.18 -12.72 3.46
CA THR A 81 -5.74 -12.40 3.45
C THR A 81 -5.51 -11.23 2.50
N GLY A 82 -4.72 -10.29 2.94
CA GLY A 82 -4.24 -9.21 2.08
C GLY A 82 -2.75 -9.01 2.28
N ASP A 83 -2.03 -8.88 1.19
CA ASP A 83 -0.60 -8.65 1.17
C ASP A 83 -0.21 -7.71 0.03
N GLY A 84 0.98 -7.13 0.15
CA GLY A 84 1.54 -6.24 -0.84
C GLY A 84 1.67 -4.80 -0.37
N GLY A 85 1.81 -3.89 -1.33
CA GLY A 85 1.98 -2.47 -1.05
C GLY A 85 2.52 -1.73 -2.26
N LEU A 86 2.59 -0.42 -2.13
CA LEU A 86 3.12 0.47 -3.15
C LEU A 86 4.43 1.08 -2.69
N HIS A 87 5.36 1.20 -3.61
CA HIS A 87 6.65 1.87 -3.43
C HIS A 87 6.66 3.18 -4.20
N GLN A 88 7.41 4.12 -3.72
CA GLN A 88 7.59 5.44 -4.34
C GLN A 88 9.08 5.73 -4.49
N LEU A 89 9.51 5.96 -5.70
CA LEU A 89 10.78 6.61 -6.02
C LEU A 89 10.48 8.06 -6.36
N TYR A 90 11.19 9.00 -5.74
CA TYR A 90 11.02 10.41 -6.06
C TYR A 90 12.36 11.06 -6.36
N ALA A 91 12.31 12.09 -7.19
CA ALA A 91 13.41 13.02 -7.43
C ALA A 91 12.85 14.44 -7.47
N GLY A 92 13.48 15.34 -6.73
CA GLY A 92 13.04 16.72 -6.62
C GLY A 92 14.19 17.72 -6.77
N VAL A 93 13.84 18.88 -7.28
CA VAL A 93 14.74 20.02 -7.39
C VAL A 93 14.08 21.24 -6.78
N GLY A 94 14.81 21.93 -5.90
CA GLY A 94 14.41 23.18 -5.30
C GLY A 94 15.38 24.30 -5.66
N VAL A 95 14.82 25.48 -5.96
CA VAL A 95 15.58 26.67 -6.34
C VAL A 95 15.15 27.84 -5.49
N LYS A 96 16.12 28.51 -4.89
CA LYS A 96 15.92 29.78 -4.19
C LYS A 96 15.93 30.92 -5.23
N VAL A 97 14.76 31.37 -5.64
CA VAL A 97 14.57 32.40 -6.69
C VAL A 97 14.88 33.77 -6.14
N LEU A 98 14.34 34.09 -4.95
CA LEU A 98 14.60 35.34 -4.23
C LEU A 98 15.21 35.04 -2.86
N LYS A 99 15.61 36.07 -2.12
CA LYS A 99 16.15 35.89 -0.77
C LYS A 99 15.18 35.12 0.14
N ASN A 100 13.88 35.35 -0.04
CA ASN A 100 12.80 34.85 0.80
C ASN A 100 11.87 33.87 0.08
N LEU A 101 12.03 33.65 -1.24
CA LEU A 101 11.19 32.79 -2.05
C LEU A 101 11.99 31.61 -2.60
N SER A 102 11.51 30.42 -2.34
CA SER A 102 11.99 29.18 -2.94
C SER A 102 10.84 28.48 -3.66
N VAL A 103 11.14 27.91 -4.80
CA VAL A 103 10.20 27.06 -5.57
C VAL A 103 10.85 25.70 -5.83
N GLY A 104 10.04 24.69 -6.04
CA GLY A 104 10.54 23.38 -6.33
C GLY A 104 9.55 22.54 -7.11
N VAL A 105 10.07 21.51 -7.74
CA VAL A 105 9.30 20.47 -8.39
C VAL A 105 9.79 19.11 -7.92
N ASN A 106 8.86 18.20 -7.68
CA ASN A 106 9.15 16.83 -7.33
C ASN A 106 8.41 15.92 -8.30
N ALA A 107 9.13 14.97 -8.88
CA ALA A 107 8.58 13.91 -9.71
C ALA A 107 8.67 12.61 -8.93
N SER A 108 7.58 11.86 -8.89
CA SER A 108 7.49 10.58 -8.20
C SER A 108 6.97 9.51 -9.15
N TYR A 109 7.53 8.32 -9.02
CA TYR A 109 7.05 7.11 -9.66
C TYR A 109 6.58 6.13 -8.60
N PHE A 110 5.35 5.63 -8.76
CA PHE A 110 4.73 4.65 -7.87
C PHE A 110 4.60 3.32 -8.58
N TRP A 111 4.91 2.23 -7.89
CA TRP A 111 4.69 0.88 -8.39
C TRP A 111 4.44 -0.09 -7.25
N GLY A 112 3.76 -1.17 -7.56
CA GLY A 112 3.54 -2.28 -6.65
C GLY A 112 2.21 -2.97 -6.88
N ASP A 113 2.03 -4.06 -6.14
CA ASP A 113 0.86 -4.92 -6.24
C ASP A 113 0.18 -5.02 -4.88
N ILE A 114 -1.14 -5.05 -4.91
CA ILE A 114 -1.98 -5.33 -3.73
C ILE A 114 -2.81 -6.55 -4.04
N ASN A 115 -2.55 -7.62 -3.31
CA ASN A 115 -3.27 -8.88 -3.40
C ASN A 115 -4.30 -8.97 -2.28
N ARG A 116 -5.51 -9.39 -2.61
CA ARG A 116 -6.56 -9.70 -1.64
C ARG A 116 -7.18 -11.04 -1.98
N THR A 117 -7.14 -11.95 -1.03
CA THR A 117 -7.69 -13.30 -1.19
C THR A 117 -8.78 -13.54 -0.17
N ARG A 118 -9.90 -14.06 -0.63
CA ARG A 118 -11.00 -14.53 0.22
C ARG A 118 -11.22 -16.00 -0.07
N VAL A 119 -11.19 -16.81 0.96
CA VAL A 119 -11.45 -18.23 0.86
C VAL A 119 -12.66 -18.58 1.72
N LEU A 120 -13.61 -19.29 1.15
CA LEU A 120 -14.68 -19.94 1.86
C LEU A 120 -14.44 -21.46 1.77
N TYR A 121 -14.31 -22.09 2.92
CA TYR A 121 -13.93 -23.49 3.04
C TYR A 121 -14.95 -24.24 3.90
N PHE A 122 -15.35 -25.44 3.44
CA PHE A 122 -16.31 -26.33 4.11
C PHE A 122 -15.61 -27.62 4.61
N PRO A 123 -14.97 -27.59 5.79
CA PRO A 123 -14.15 -28.72 6.26
C PRO A 123 -14.94 -30.02 6.51
N SER A 124 -16.19 -29.89 6.93
CA SER A 124 -17.00 -30.99 7.39
C SER A 124 -17.93 -31.54 6.32
N VAL A 125 -17.96 -31.00 5.11
CA VAL A 125 -18.91 -31.41 4.06
C VAL A 125 -18.17 -32.10 2.93
N SER A 126 -18.33 -33.40 2.82
CA SER A 126 -17.80 -34.18 1.69
C SER A 126 -18.52 -33.80 0.40
N GLY A 127 -17.75 -33.56 -0.67
CA GLY A 127 -18.30 -33.16 -1.95
C GLY A 127 -18.63 -31.65 -2.07
N ALA A 128 -18.43 -30.87 -1.03
CA ALA A 128 -18.58 -29.42 -1.12
C ALA A 128 -17.48 -28.80 -2.00
N TYR A 129 -17.79 -27.62 -2.52
CA TYR A 129 -16.83 -26.81 -3.25
C TYR A 129 -16.37 -25.64 -2.38
N ASN A 130 -15.07 -25.48 -2.27
CA ASN A 130 -14.46 -24.31 -1.66
C ASN A 130 -14.42 -23.18 -2.69
N TYR A 131 -14.66 -21.97 -2.22
CA TYR A 131 -14.66 -20.78 -3.04
C TYR A 131 -13.41 -19.96 -2.74
N ASN A 132 -12.60 -19.72 -3.75
CA ASN A 132 -11.42 -18.87 -3.68
C ASN A 132 -11.62 -17.66 -4.61
N HIS A 133 -11.56 -16.47 -4.04
CA HIS A 133 -11.69 -15.20 -4.75
C HIS A 133 -10.44 -14.37 -4.51
N GLN A 134 -9.62 -14.22 -5.52
CA GLN A 134 -8.39 -13.44 -5.50
C GLN A 134 -8.56 -12.19 -6.36
N SER A 135 -8.20 -11.04 -5.81
CA SER A 135 -8.10 -9.79 -6.55
C SER A 135 -6.70 -9.23 -6.46
N VAL A 136 -6.14 -8.89 -7.58
CA VAL A 136 -4.81 -8.29 -7.72
C VAL A 136 -4.97 -6.92 -8.35
N ALA A 137 -4.47 -5.90 -7.68
CA ALA A 137 -4.39 -4.54 -8.19
C ALA A 137 -2.92 -4.17 -8.37
N SER A 138 -2.47 -4.10 -9.62
CA SER A 138 -1.12 -3.66 -9.99
C SER A 138 -1.16 -2.18 -10.34
N VAL A 139 -0.37 -1.39 -9.65
CA VAL A 139 -0.32 0.06 -9.83
C VAL A 139 1.04 0.45 -10.41
N SER A 140 1.01 1.25 -11.47
CA SER A 140 2.18 1.89 -12.05
C SER A 140 1.78 3.30 -12.49
N SER A 141 2.34 4.32 -11.84
CA SER A 141 1.92 5.71 -12.08
C SER A 141 2.99 6.71 -11.74
N TYR A 142 2.87 7.89 -12.34
CA TYR A 142 3.72 9.04 -12.06
C TYR A 142 2.91 10.12 -11.34
N LYS A 143 3.60 10.94 -10.54
CA LYS A 143 3.04 12.11 -9.87
C LYS A 143 4.02 13.27 -9.99
N LEU A 144 3.50 14.47 -10.20
CA LEU A 144 4.27 15.72 -10.16
C LEU A 144 3.71 16.60 -9.04
N ASP A 145 4.60 17.14 -8.23
CA ASP A 145 4.26 18.09 -7.18
C ASP A 145 5.05 19.39 -7.41
N PHE A 146 4.36 20.51 -7.38
CA PHE A 146 4.95 21.85 -7.45
C PHE A 146 4.86 22.49 -6.08
N GLY A 147 5.98 22.97 -5.57
CA GLY A 147 6.06 23.60 -4.26
C GLY A 147 6.54 25.04 -4.35
N ALA A 148 6.01 25.87 -3.48
CA ALA A 148 6.53 27.22 -3.25
C ALA A 148 6.60 27.47 -1.74
N GLN A 149 7.65 28.17 -1.32
CA GLN A 149 7.87 28.51 0.07
C GLN A 149 8.33 29.95 0.17
N TYR A 150 7.68 30.72 1.03
CA TYR A 150 8.05 32.11 1.27
C TYR A 150 8.31 32.35 2.76
N THR A 151 9.43 32.98 3.06
CA THR A 151 9.83 33.33 4.43
C THR A 151 9.65 34.82 4.67
N PHE A 152 8.90 35.15 5.72
CA PHE A 152 8.69 36.52 6.20
C PHE A 152 9.59 36.75 7.42
N ASP A 153 10.45 37.74 7.38
CA ASP A 153 11.21 38.19 8.53
C ASP A 153 10.38 39.24 9.28
N ILE A 154 9.81 38.89 10.44
CA ILE A 154 9.01 39.81 11.26
C ILE A 154 9.94 40.78 11.98
N ASN A 155 11.05 40.28 12.48
CA ASN A 155 12.10 41.07 13.11
C ASN A 155 13.44 40.29 13.06
N LYS A 156 14.52 40.86 13.62
CA LYS A 156 15.86 40.23 13.64
C LYS A 156 15.91 38.85 14.38
N LYS A 157 14.88 38.52 15.15
CA LYS A 157 14.85 37.29 15.96
C LYS A 157 13.74 36.31 15.53
N HIS A 158 12.76 36.74 14.75
CA HIS A 158 11.59 35.93 14.40
C HIS A 158 11.35 35.97 12.89
N SER A 159 11.22 34.80 12.30
CA SER A 159 10.79 34.62 10.93
C SER A 159 9.65 33.59 10.86
N VAL A 160 8.75 33.75 9.90
CA VAL A 160 7.66 32.81 9.59
C VAL A 160 7.80 32.35 8.16
N THR A 161 7.74 31.04 7.95
CA THR A 161 7.78 30.46 6.62
C THR A 161 6.42 29.85 6.29
N ILE A 162 5.85 30.23 5.18
CA ILE A 162 4.62 29.66 4.62
C ILE A 162 4.97 28.87 3.38
N GLY A 163 4.48 27.65 3.26
CA GLY A 163 4.65 26.78 2.12
C GLY A 163 3.30 26.38 1.51
N ALA A 164 3.28 26.20 0.20
CA ALA A 164 2.17 25.69 -0.56
C ALA A 164 2.65 24.62 -1.54
N ILE A 165 1.84 23.57 -1.70
CA ILE A 165 2.09 22.48 -2.65
C ILE A 165 0.87 22.36 -3.55
N TYR A 166 1.12 22.23 -4.84
CA TYR A 166 0.11 21.95 -5.84
C TYR A 166 0.46 20.66 -6.59
N SER A 167 -0.46 19.70 -6.54
CA SER A 167 -0.35 18.41 -7.26
C SER A 167 -1.42 18.35 -8.32
N PRO A 168 -1.07 18.43 -9.61
CA PRO A 168 -2.06 18.26 -10.68
C PRO A 168 -2.63 16.84 -10.64
N LYS A 169 -3.90 16.71 -11.00
CA LYS A 169 -4.61 15.43 -11.07
C LYS A 169 -4.02 14.60 -12.21
N LEU A 170 -3.43 13.47 -11.89
CA LEU A 170 -2.92 12.51 -12.85
C LEU A 170 -3.76 11.24 -12.79
N LYS A 171 -3.94 10.59 -13.95
CA LYS A 171 -4.60 9.28 -14.00
C LYS A 171 -3.64 8.23 -13.48
N LEU A 172 -4.07 7.43 -12.52
CA LEU A 172 -3.33 6.27 -12.05
C LEU A 172 -3.47 5.16 -13.11
N GLY A 173 -2.35 4.74 -13.69
CA GLY A 173 -2.28 3.48 -14.43
C GLY A 173 -2.47 2.33 -13.43
N ASN A 174 -3.54 1.58 -13.58
CA ASN A 174 -3.89 0.49 -12.69
C ASN A 174 -4.43 -0.66 -13.52
N ASP A 175 -3.79 -1.82 -13.40
CA ASP A 175 -4.28 -3.09 -13.91
C ASP A 175 -4.93 -3.85 -12.76
N TYR A 176 -6.21 -4.16 -12.93
CA TYR A 176 -6.97 -4.89 -11.93
C TYR A 176 -7.42 -6.23 -12.49
N SER A 177 -7.13 -7.31 -11.79
CA SER A 177 -7.58 -8.65 -12.15
C SER A 177 -8.30 -9.31 -10.98
N VAL A 178 -9.38 -10.00 -11.28
CA VAL A 178 -10.13 -10.82 -10.31
C VAL A 178 -10.17 -12.24 -10.84
N THR A 179 -9.69 -13.16 -10.02
CA THR A 179 -9.76 -14.60 -10.30
C THR A 179 -10.65 -15.26 -9.26
N THR A 180 -11.67 -15.94 -9.74
CA THR A 180 -12.58 -16.72 -8.91
C THR A 180 -12.42 -18.19 -9.26
N GLN A 181 -12.20 -19.02 -8.27
CA GLN A 181 -12.05 -20.46 -8.41
C GLN A 181 -13.00 -21.20 -7.49
N MET A 182 -13.62 -22.26 -8.02
CA MET A 182 -14.30 -23.26 -7.22
C MET A 182 -13.40 -24.50 -7.19
N VAL A 183 -13.04 -24.93 -5.99
CA VAL A 183 -12.11 -26.05 -5.76
C VAL A 183 -12.87 -27.15 -5.04
N SER A 184 -12.84 -28.37 -5.59
CA SER A 184 -13.45 -29.52 -4.95
C SER A 184 -12.77 -29.85 -3.64
N ASN A 185 -13.55 -30.00 -2.56
CA ASN A 185 -13.04 -30.36 -1.23
C ASN A 185 -12.46 -31.78 -1.19
N SER A 186 -12.97 -32.68 -2.04
CA SER A 186 -12.55 -34.08 -2.07
C SER A 186 -11.28 -34.34 -2.89
N THR A 187 -11.09 -33.61 -3.98
CA THR A 187 -9.96 -33.82 -4.90
C THR A 187 -8.88 -32.72 -4.84
N GLY A 188 -9.20 -31.59 -4.24
CA GLY A 188 -8.31 -30.42 -4.22
C GLY A 188 -8.12 -29.77 -5.60
N THR A 189 -8.87 -30.21 -6.63
CA THR A 189 -8.74 -29.68 -7.99
C THR A 189 -9.73 -28.55 -8.26
N ALA A 190 -9.31 -27.54 -8.99
CA ALA A 190 -10.19 -26.47 -9.45
C ALA A 190 -11.19 -27.03 -10.48
N VAL A 191 -12.48 -26.90 -10.19
CA VAL A 191 -13.58 -27.35 -11.06
C VAL A 191 -14.02 -26.24 -12.01
N SER A 192 -13.87 -24.99 -11.56
CA SER A 192 -14.17 -23.81 -12.34
C SER A 192 -13.19 -22.69 -12.01
N THR A 193 -12.70 -22.01 -13.03
CA THR A 193 -11.85 -20.82 -12.87
C THR A 193 -12.36 -19.73 -13.81
N THR A 194 -12.70 -18.59 -13.25
CA THR A 194 -13.09 -17.40 -14.01
C THR A 194 -12.14 -16.26 -13.67
N THR A 195 -11.48 -15.71 -14.68
CA THR A 195 -10.64 -14.52 -14.52
C THR A 195 -11.26 -13.35 -15.27
N LEU A 196 -11.53 -12.28 -14.55
CA LEU A 196 -12.02 -11.01 -15.10
C LEU A 196 -10.88 -9.99 -15.02
N LYS A 197 -10.62 -9.32 -16.12
CA LYS A 197 -9.79 -8.12 -16.17
C LYS A 197 -10.70 -6.96 -16.55
N PRO A 198 -11.29 -6.24 -15.58
CA PRO A 198 -12.09 -5.05 -15.90
C PRO A 198 -11.19 -4.04 -16.59
N ASP A 199 -11.64 -3.48 -17.71
CA ASP A 199 -10.92 -2.42 -18.42
C ASP A 199 -10.63 -1.26 -17.46
N ALA A 200 -9.36 -0.86 -17.40
CA ALA A 200 -8.85 0.24 -16.56
C ALA A 200 -9.38 1.63 -16.96
N THR A 201 -10.34 1.70 -17.88
CA THR A 201 -10.88 2.94 -18.47
C THR A 201 -12.10 3.51 -17.75
N ARG A 202 -12.55 2.94 -16.64
CA ARG A 202 -13.59 3.54 -15.80
C ARG A 202 -12.98 4.30 -14.62
N SER A 203 -12.66 5.56 -14.89
CA SER A 203 -12.44 6.61 -13.87
C SER A 203 -13.74 7.07 -13.24
#